data_4fa62af9ee2fc6fb64a98127936f6f53
#
_entry.id   4fa62af9ee2fc6fb64a98127936f6f53
#
_cell.length_a   1.000
_cell.length_b   1.000
_cell.length_c   1.000
_cell.angle_alpha   90.00
_cell.angle_beta   90.00
_cell.angle_gamma   90.00
#
_symmetry.space_group_name_H-M   'P 1'
#
loop_
_entity.id
_entity.type
_entity.pdbx_description
1 polymer ?
#
loop_
_entity_poly.entity_id
_entity_poly.type
_entity_poly.pdbx_seq_one_letter_code
_entity_poly.pdbx_strand_id
1 'polypeptide(L)'
;RDVLGSRGLGDVYKRQVYFGLGAFQNATSVSIVAFAREVGMPQVSGLVISCFSFSSLVGALFSAAIRWKTPLWRRFYTCLVVLCCGLSLFVLAPSLWVIGAIYLAAGLCQAPTFVNGNEIVMHLVSPMRFTEAVAWTGTLCAIGSSCGSAIAGPFIDAYGHTGGFATVAVLAVVTLGIALVGLKQIKSSTTKAVQA
;
A
#
# COMPACT_ATOMS: atom_id res chain seq x y z
N ARG A 1 -16.26 29.31 -5.75
CA ARG A 1 -17.09 28.06 -5.72
C ARG A 1 -16.30 26.83 -6.15
N ASP A 2 -15.32 26.93 -7.06
CA ASP A 2 -14.56 25.79 -7.59
C ASP A 2 -13.45 25.25 -6.68
N VAL A 3 -13.03 26.01 -5.69
CA VAL A 3 -11.96 25.59 -4.73
C VAL A 3 -12.45 24.54 -3.74
N LEU A 4 -13.73 24.52 -3.41
CA LEU A 4 -14.35 23.51 -2.53
C LEU A 4 -14.55 22.16 -3.25
N GLY A 5 -14.90 22.16 -4.52
CA GLY A 5 -15.08 20.94 -5.31
C GLY A 5 -13.77 20.18 -5.56
N SER A 6 -12.69 20.90 -5.91
CA SER A 6 -11.38 20.28 -6.19
C SER A 6 -10.67 19.76 -4.93
N ARG A 7 -10.87 20.40 -3.76
CA ARG A 7 -10.38 19.91 -2.48
C ARG A 7 -11.11 18.64 -2.03
N GLY A 8 -12.42 18.58 -2.16
CA GLY A 8 -13.22 17.41 -1.80
C GLY A 8 -12.86 16.17 -2.62
N LEU A 9 -12.66 16.32 -3.93
CA LEU A 9 -12.30 15.19 -4.80
C LEU A 9 -10.91 14.62 -4.46
N GLY A 10 -9.91 15.48 -4.21
CA GLY A 10 -8.56 15.04 -3.83
C GLY A 10 -8.54 14.24 -2.52
N ASP A 11 -9.42 14.57 -1.57
CA ASP A 11 -9.54 13.85 -0.31
C ASP A 11 -10.21 12.48 -0.48
N VAL A 12 -11.17 12.35 -1.40
CA VAL A 12 -11.81 11.07 -1.72
C VAL A 12 -10.81 10.09 -2.33
N TYR A 13 -10.00 10.51 -3.30
CA TYR A 13 -8.99 9.63 -3.94
C TYR A 13 -7.93 9.14 -2.95
N LYS A 14 -7.47 9.98 -2.02
CA LYS A 14 -6.52 9.56 -0.99
C LYS A 14 -7.12 8.49 -0.08
N ARG A 15 -8.35 8.70 0.36
CA ARG A 15 -9.08 7.74 1.19
C ARG A 15 -9.22 6.38 0.52
N GLN A 16 -9.51 6.36 -0.78
CA GLN A 16 -9.61 5.14 -1.57
C GLN A 16 -8.24 4.43 -1.73
N VAL A 17 -7.15 5.17 -1.88
CA VAL A 17 -5.80 4.58 -1.95
C VAL A 17 -5.41 3.90 -0.63
N TYR A 18 -5.69 4.51 0.53
CA TYR A 18 -5.43 3.89 1.82
C TYR A 18 -6.30 2.65 2.08
N PHE A 19 -7.56 2.68 1.66
CA PHE A 19 -8.41 1.50 1.67
C PHE A 19 -7.81 0.37 0.82
N GLY A 20 -7.39 0.67 -0.40
CA GLY A 20 -6.75 -0.29 -1.29
C GLY A 20 -5.43 -0.84 -0.72
N LEU A 21 -4.59 0.02 -0.13
CA LEU A 21 -3.35 -0.38 0.55
C LEU A 21 -3.62 -1.41 1.65
N GLY A 22 -4.62 -1.16 2.50
CA GLY A 22 -5.04 -2.12 3.52
C GLY A 22 -5.53 -3.43 2.91
N ALA A 23 -6.37 -3.33 1.88
CA ALA A 23 -7.01 -4.49 1.26
C ALA A 23 -5.99 -5.45 0.64
N PHE A 24 -5.14 -4.99 -0.26
CA PHE A 24 -4.19 -5.90 -0.91
C PHE A 24 -3.09 -6.37 0.05
N GLN A 25 -2.69 -5.58 1.03
CA GLN A 25 -1.68 -5.97 2.00
C GLN A 25 -2.15 -7.12 2.90
N ASN A 26 -3.37 -7.04 3.42
CA ASN A 26 -3.90 -8.10 4.27
C ASN A 26 -4.26 -9.35 3.44
N ALA A 27 -4.82 -9.18 2.25
CA ALA A 27 -5.01 -10.27 1.31
C ALA A 27 -3.69 -11.01 1.02
N THR A 28 -2.57 -10.28 0.89
CA THR A 28 -1.23 -10.86 0.72
C THR A 28 -0.84 -11.73 1.90
N SER A 29 -1.01 -11.22 3.13
CA SER A 29 -0.64 -11.96 4.34
C SER A 29 -1.42 -13.27 4.48
N VAL A 30 -2.73 -13.24 4.22
CA VAL A 30 -3.59 -14.43 4.24
C VAL A 30 -3.19 -15.43 3.16
N SER A 31 -2.87 -14.95 1.94
CA SER A 31 -2.45 -15.81 0.82
C SER A 31 -1.09 -16.47 1.08
N ILE A 32 -0.15 -15.77 1.73
CA ILE A 32 1.14 -16.36 2.14
C ILE A 32 0.92 -17.48 3.17
N VAL A 33 0.02 -17.28 4.14
CA VAL A 33 -0.31 -18.31 5.13
C VAL A 33 -0.95 -19.52 4.46
N ALA A 34 -1.85 -19.31 3.50
CA ALA A 34 -2.46 -20.39 2.73
C ALA A 34 -1.40 -21.18 1.96
N PHE A 35 -0.52 -20.51 1.25
CA PHE A 35 0.57 -21.14 0.50
C PHE A 35 1.51 -21.94 1.42
N ALA A 36 1.91 -21.37 2.55
CA ALA A 36 2.76 -22.08 3.51
C ALA A 36 2.12 -23.35 4.06
N ARG A 37 0.79 -23.35 4.26
CA ARG A 37 0.05 -24.56 4.66
C ARG A 37 0.01 -25.61 3.56
N GLU A 38 -0.24 -25.23 2.31
CA GLU A 38 -0.27 -26.14 1.16
C GLU A 38 1.08 -26.82 0.93
N VAL A 39 2.19 -26.10 1.14
CA VAL A 39 3.57 -26.65 1.00
C VAL A 39 4.00 -27.44 2.24
N GLY A 40 3.17 -27.50 3.29
CA GLY A 40 3.48 -28.23 4.53
C GLY A 40 4.49 -27.52 5.45
N MET A 41 4.71 -26.23 5.27
CA MET A 41 5.64 -25.42 6.06
C MET A 41 4.96 -24.20 6.72
N PRO A 42 3.91 -24.40 7.55
CA PRO A 42 3.13 -23.27 8.10
C PRO A 42 3.97 -22.33 8.97
N GLN A 43 5.03 -22.81 9.62
CA GLN A 43 5.92 -22.00 10.47
C GLN A 43 6.70 -20.95 9.66
N VAL A 44 6.98 -21.22 8.38
CA VAL A 44 7.73 -20.32 7.51
C VAL A 44 6.91 -19.07 7.13
N SER A 45 5.58 -19.14 7.18
CA SER A 45 4.72 -17.99 6.90
C SER A 45 5.02 -16.80 7.84
N GLY A 46 5.18 -17.08 9.14
CA GLY A 46 5.56 -16.06 10.12
C GLY A 46 6.92 -15.43 9.83
N LEU A 47 7.90 -16.24 9.41
CA LEU A 47 9.22 -15.74 9.03
C LEU A 47 9.13 -14.79 7.82
N VAL A 48 8.39 -15.18 6.77
CA VAL A 48 8.20 -14.37 5.56
C VAL A 48 7.54 -13.03 5.89
N ILE A 49 6.50 -13.03 6.73
CA ILE A 49 5.81 -11.80 7.17
C ILE A 49 6.73 -10.94 8.04
N SER A 50 7.55 -11.55 8.90
CA SER A 50 8.53 -10.84 9.73
C SER A 50 9.63 -10.19 8.88
N CYS A 51 10.10 -10.84 7.84
CA CYS A 51 11.05 -10.27 6.87
C CYS A 51 10.50 -9.00 6.20
N PHE A 52 9.22 -8.98 5.86
CA PHE A 52 8.56 -7.79 5.31
C PHE A 52 8.54 -6.64 6.33
N SER A 53 8.18 -6.94 7.58
CA SER A 53 8.14 -5.92 8.64
C SER A 53 9.53 -5.35 8.92
N PHE A 54 10.55 -6.21 8.95
CA PHE A 54 11.95 -5.81 9.10
C PHE A 54 12.43 -4.95 7.93
N SER A 55 12.15 -5.38 6.71
CA SER A 55 12.45 -4.62 5.50
C SER A 55 11.74 -3.25 5.48
N SER A 56 10.50 -3.19 5.92
CA SER A 56 9.74 -1.94 6.05
C SER A 56 10.42 -0.97 7.04
N LEU A 57 10.91 -1.47 8.18
CA LEU A 57 11.68 -0.69 9.14
C LEU A 57 12.97 -0.13 8.51
N VAL A 58 13.72 -0.98 7.82
CA VAL A 58 14.93 -0.57 7.10
C VAL A 58 14.59 0.51 6.07
N GLY A 59 13.52 0.32 5.28
CA GLY A 59 13.04 1.30 4.32
C GLY A 59 12.66 2.65 4.94
N ALA A 60 12.05 2.63 6.13
CA ALA A 60 11.73 3.84 6.89
C ALA A 60 13.00 4.60 7.29
N LEU A 61 14.00 3.90 7.85
CA LEU A 61 15.26 4.50 8.28
C LEU A 61 16.04 5.09 7.09
N PHE A 62 16.14 4.36 5.98
CA PHE A 62 16.75 4.87 4.75
C PHE A 62 16.02 6.10 4.21
N SER A 63 14.69 6.05 4.19
CA SER A 63 13.87 7.17 3.73
C SER A 63 14.06 8.43 4.58
N ALA A 64 14.24 8.27 5.89
CA ALA A 64 14.49 9.37 6.83
C ALA A 64 15.92 9.94 6.72
N ALA A 65 16.90 9.08 6.43
CA ALA A 65 18.32 9.47 6.35
C ALA A 65 18.65 10.24 5.05
N ILE A 66 17.91 10.02 3.98
CA ILE A 66 18.20 10.59 2.67
C ILE A 66 17.57 11.99 2.56
N ARG A 67 18.37 13.00 2.22
CA ARG A 67 17.88 14.32 1.81
C ARG A 67 17.34 14.28 0.38
N TRP A 68 16.03 14.07 0.26
CA TRP A 68 15.38 13.92 -1.04
C TRP A 68 15.26 15.25 -1.79
N LYS A 69 15.79 15.29 -3.00
CA LYS A 69 15.62 16.41 -3.94
C LYS A 69 14.36 16.27 -4.82
N THR A 70 13.73 15.09 -4.78
CA THR A 70 12.55 14.78 -5.60
C THR A 70 11.26 15.24 -4.92
N PRO A 71 10.26 15.73 -5.68
CA PRO A 71 9.00 16.19 -5.12
C PRO A 71 8.25 15.02 -4.46
N LEU A 72 7.54 15.32 -3.39
CA LEU A 72 6.85 14.37 -2.50
C LEU A 72 5.90 13.43 -3.25
N TRP A 73 5.12 13.95 -4.20
CA TRP A 73 4.21 13.15 -5.00
C TRP A 73 4.92 12.08 -5.83
N ARG A 74 6.12 12.37 -6.39
CA ARG A 74 6.88 11.37 -7.16
C ARG A 74 7.35 10.22 -6.26
N ARG A 75 7.85 10.53 -5.07
CA ARG A 75 8.28 9.51 -4.09
C ARG A 75 7.14 8.58 -3.71
N PHE A 76 5.98 9.17 -3.37
CA PHE A 76 4.79 8.40 -3.02
C PHE A 76 4.39 7.44 -4.14
N TYR A 77 4.25 7.95 -5.38
CA TYR A 77 3.83 7.11 -6.50
C TYR A 77 4.88 6.07 -6.90
N THR A 78 6.17 6.40 -6.86
CA THR A 78 7.24 5.44 -7.16
C THR A 78 7.21 4.28 -6.16
N CYS A 79 7.14 4.57 -4.85
CA CYS A 79 7.04 3.55 -3.82
C CYS A 79 5.77 2.72 -3.96
N LEU A 80 4.63 3.35 -4.25
CA LEU A 80 3.36 2.67 -4.46
C LEU A 80 3.40 1.72 -5.67
N VAL A 81 3.96 2.17 -6.80
CA VAL A 81 4.11 1.33 -8.00
C VAL A 81 5.02 0.14 -7.72
N VAL A 82 6.17 0.35 -7.09
CA VAL A 82 7.11 -0.72 -6.74
C VAL A 82 6.42 -1.73 -5.80
N LEU A 83 5.68 -1.26 -4.81
CA LEU A 83 4.94 -2.10 -3.87
C LEU A 83 3.85 -2.92 -4.60
N CYS A 84 3.01 -2.28 -5.40
CA CYS A 84 1.94 -2.96 -6.14
C CYS A 84 2.50 -3.95 -7.17
N CYS A 85 3.51 -3.57 -7.94
CA CYS A 85 4.15 -4.47 -8.90
C CYS A 85 4.86 -5.63 -8.20
N GLY A 86 5.59 -5.36 -7.12
CA GLY A 86 6.27 -6.40 -6.33
C GLY A 86 5.29 -7.46 -5.82
N LEU A 87 4.19 -7.05 -5.20
CA LEU A 87 3.19 -7.98 -4.68
C LEU A 87 2.41 -8.71 -5.78
N SER A 88 2.21 -8.07 -6.94
CA SER A 88 1.58 -8.73 -8.09
C SER A 88 2.43 -9.87 -8.68
N LEU A 89 3.76 -9.82 -8.51
CA LEU A 89 4.67 -10.88 -8.95
C LEU A 89 4.51 -12.19 -8.16
N PHE A 90 3.80 -12.20 -7.04
CA PHE A 90 3.53 -13.42 -6.28
C PHE A 90 2.75 -14.46 -7.06
N VAL A 91 1.93 -14.05 -8.03
CA VAL A 91 1.22 -14.96 -8.93
C VAL A 91 2.19 -15.86 -9.72
N LEU A 92 3.39 -15.37 -9.99
CA LEU A 92 4.43 -16.07 -10.76
C LEU A 92 5.46 -16.77 -9.88
N ALA A 93 5.36 -16.67 -8.55
CA ALA A 93 6.38 -17.16 -7.64
C ALA A 93 6.29 -18.69 -7.47
N PRO A 94 7.34 -19.46 -7.84
CA PRO A 94 7.32 -20.92 -7.81
C PRO A 94 7.54 -21.50 -6.40
N SER A 95 8.00 -20.69 -5.44
CA SER A 95 8.32 -21.17 -4.09
C SER A 95 8.15 -20.08 -3.03
N LEU A 96 7.95 -20.53 -1.77
CA LEU A 96 7.80 -19.66 -0.61
C LEU A 96 9.04 -18.78 -0.37
N TRP A 97 10.23 -19.26 -0.73
CA TRP A 97 11.49 -18.50 -0.61
C TRP A 97 11.57 -17.34 -1.60
N VAL A 98 11.07 -17.55 -2.83
CA VAL A 98 10.96 -16.50 -3.84
C VAL A 98 9.97 -15.44 -3.40
N ILE A 99 8.83 -15.85 -2.83
CA ILE A 99 7.87 -14.91 -2.21
C ILE A 99 8.55 -14.10 -1.10
N GLY A 100 9.31 -14.76 -0.23
CA GLY A 100 10.07 -14.09 0.83
C GLY A 100 11.04 -13.02 0.29
N ALA A 101 11.77 -13.34 -0.77
CA ALA A 101 12.69 -12.41 -1.41
C ALA A 101 11.98 -11.19 -2.04
N ILE A 102 10.90 -11.44 -2.79
CA ILE A 102 10.08 -10.37 -3.38
C ILE A 102 9.44 -9.53 -2.28
N TYR A 103 8.96 -10.17 -1.22
CA TYR A 103 8.30 -9.49 -0.10
C TYR A 103 9.27 -8.64 0.70
N LEU A 104 10.50 -9.11 0.87
CA LEU A 104 11.59 -8.34 1.47
C LEU A 104 11.93 -7.10 0.62
N ALA A 105 12.02 -7.24 -0.70
CA ALA A 105 12.28 -6.12 -1.60
C ALA A 105 11.12 -5.11 -1.63
N ALA A 106 9.87 -5.59 -1.71
CA ALA A 106 8.68 -4.75 -1.70
C ALA A 106 8.49 -4.03 -0.35
N GLY A 107 8.84 -4.68 0.75
CA GLY A 107 8.74 -4.12 2.10
C GLY A 107 9.56 -2.84 2.29
N LEU A 108 10.69 -2.68 1.59
CA LEU A 108 11.47 -1.44 1.62
C LEU A 108 10.66 -0.20 1.21
N CYS A 109 9.66 -0.38 0.36
CA CYS A 109 8.78 0.70 -0.09
C CYS A 109 7.53 0.88 0.78
N GLN A 110 7.23 -0.04 1.69
CA GLN A 110 6.03 -0.02 2.53
C GLN A 110 5.97 1.22 3.42
N ALA A 111 6.92 1.36 4.34
CA ALA A 111 6.94 2.49 5.26
C ALA A 111 7.11 3.84 4.55
N PRO A 112 8.01 4.00 3.54
CA PRO A 112 8.06 5.23 2.75
C PRO A 112 6.75 5.59 2.07
N THR A 113 5.96 4.61 1.61
CA THR A 113 4.62 4.88 1.03
C THR A 113 3.69 5.51 2.06
N PHE A 114 3.61 4.97 3.28
CA PHE A 114 2.77 5.52 4.34
C PHE A 114 3.28 6.89 4.83
N VAL A 115 4.58 7.05 5.03
CA VAL A 115 5.20 8.31 5.47
C VAL A 115 4.93 9.43 4.45
N ASN A 116 5.26 9.20 3.18
CA ASN A 116 5.02 10.18 2.12
C ASN A 116 3.52 10.47 1.92
N GLY A 117 2.66 9.45 2.08
CA GLY A 117 1.21 9.62 2.02
C GLY A 117 0.68 10.51 3.15
N ASN A 118 1.12 10.28 4.39
CA ASN A 118 0.75 11.11 5.53
C ASN A 118 1.29 12.55 5.40
N GLU A 119 2.50 12.73 4.87
CA GLU A 119 3.08 14.04 4.58
C GLU A 119 2.25 14.80 3.52
N ILE A 120 1.77 14.10 2.47
CA ILE A 120 0.81 14.69 1.51
C ILE A 120 -0.48 15.13 2.21
N VAL A 121 -1.01 14.32 3.13
CA VAL A 121 -2.20 14.67 3.91
C VAL A 121 -1.94 15.93 4.75
N MET A 122 -0.78 16.02 5.41
CA MET A 122 -0.39 17.16 6.24
C MET A 122 -0.35 18.48 5.45
N HIS A 123 0.15 18.45 4.20
CA HIS A 123 0.20 19.65 3.35
C HIS A 123 -1.17 20.08 2.79
N LEU A 124 -2.18 19.26 2.88
CA LEU A 124 -3.49 19.50 2.26
C LEU A 124 -4.60 19.82 3.26
N VAL A 125 -4.36 19.54 4.53
CA VAL A 125 -5.31 19.74 5.62
C VAL A 125 -4.78 20.84 6.56
N SER A 126 -5.68 21.64 7.15
CA SER A 126 -5.29 22.62 8.15
C SER A 126 -4.70 21.92 9.39
N PRO A 127 -3.72 22.54 10.11
CA PRO A 127 -3.08 21.92 11.28
C PRO A 127 -4.08 21.43 12.34
N MET A 128 -5.19 22.13 12.52
CA MET A 128 -6.25 21.75 13.48
C MET A 128 -6.99 20.46 13.11
N ARG A 129 -7.01 20.07 11.82
CA ARG A 129 -7.70 18.87 11.33
C ARG A 129 -6.77 17.74 10.94
N PHE A 130 -5.47 17.90 11.16
CA PHE A 130 -4.48 16.91 10.76
C PHE A 130 -4.71 15.56 11.46
N THR A 131 -4.89 15.57 12.77
CA THR A 131 -5.14 14.34 13.56
C THR A 131 -6.40 13.62 13.09
N GLU A 132 -7.47 14.36 12.80
CA GLU A 132 -8.71 13.81 12.26
C GLU A 132 -8.47 13.14 10.89
N ALA A 133 -7.74 13.81 9.99
CA ALA A 133 -7.45 13.29 8.66
C ALA A 133 -6.61 12.01 8.70
N VAL A 134 -5.59 11.95 9.57
CA VAL A 134 -4.77 10.75 9.78
C VAL A 134 -5.60 9.62 10.40
N ALA A 135 -6.46 9.91 11.36
CA ALA A 135 -7.38 8.93 11.94
C ALA A 135 -8.29 8.31 10.86
N TRP A 136 -8.86 9.12 9.97
CA TRP A 136 -9.67 8.64 8.86
C TRP A 136 -8.89 7.76 7.88
N THR A 137 -7.64 8.11 7.53
CA THR A 137 -6.81 7.28 6.66
C THR A 137 -6.49 5.94 7.31
N GLY A 138 -6.19 5.93 8.61
CA GLY A 138 -5.97 4.71 9.38
C GLY A 138 -7.22 3.81 9.45
N THR A 139 -8.38 4.40 9.72
CA THR A 139 -9.67 3.68 9.75
C THR A 139 -9.98 3.04 8.40
N LEU A 140 -9.79 3.76 7.30
CA LEU A 140 -10.04 3.23 5.96
C LEU A 140 -9.05 2.13 5.57
N CYS A 141 -7.80 2.25 5.99
CA CYS A 141 -6.81 1.18 5.83
C CYS A 141 -7.24 -0.08 6.60
N ALA A 142 -7.74 0.06 7.84
CA ALA A 142 -8.24 -1.05 8.64
C ALA A 142 -9.48 -1.72 8.03
N ILE A 143 -10.45 -0.92 7.56
CA ILE A 143 -11.62 -1.43 6.83
C ILE A 143 -11.18 -2.14 5.54
N GLY A 144 -10.25 -1.55 4.79
CA GLY A 144 -9.67 -2.16 3.60
C GLY A 144 -9.02 -3.51 3.92
N SER A 145 -8.24 -3.60 5.01
CA SER A 145 -7.63 -4.85 5.47
C SER A 145 -8.66 -5.94 5.73
N SER A 146 -9.76 -5.62 6.39
CA SER A 146 -10.85 -6.57 6.65
C SER A 146 -11.54 -7.00 5.35
N CYS A 147 -11.81 -6.07 4.44
CA CYS A 147 -12.39 -6.39 3.13
C CYS A 147 -11.43 -7.24 2.29
N GLY A 148 -10.14 -6.95 2.31
CA GLY A 148 -9.13 -7.69 1.56
C GLY A 148 -9.07 -9.16 1.96
N SER A 149 -9.06 -9.46 3.26
CA SER A 149 -9.10 -10.86 3.74
C SER A 149 -10.44 -11.53 3.46
N ALA A 150 -11.55 -10.81 3.60
CA ALA A 150 -12.88 -11.35 3.30
C ALA A 150 -13.07 -11.69 1.81
N ILE A 151 -12.44 -10.93 0.91
CA ILE A 151 -12.44 -11.22 -0.52
C ILE A 151 -11.48 -12.37 -0.84
N ALA A 152 -10.26 -12.36 -0.25
CA ALA A 152 -9.25 -13.38 -0.55
C ALA A 152 -9.67 -14.77 -0.04
N GLY A 153 -10.37 -14.89 1.10
CA GLY A 153 -10.76 -16.15 1.70
C GLY A 153 -11.45 -17.11 0.73
N PRO A 154 -12.61 -16.75 0.16
CA PRO A 154 -13.34 -17.63 -0.77
C PRO A 154 -12.52 -18.02 -2.01
N PHE A 155 -11.65 -17.15 -2.52
CA PHE A 155 -10.78 -17.49 -3.65
C PHE A 155 -9.65 -18.44 -3.24
N ILE A 156 -9.15 -18.34 -2.01
CA ILE A 156 -8.20 -19.29 -1.45
C ILE A 156 -8.87 -20.66 -1.24
N ASP A 157 -10.09 -20.69 -0.73
CA ASP A 157 -10.83 -21.94 -0.52
C ASP A 157 -11.15 -22.66 -1.84
N ALA A 158 -11.41 -21.90 -2.92
CA ALA A 158 -11.76 -22.44 -4.22
C ALA A 158 -10.54 -22.82 -5.09
N TYR A 159 -9.47 -22.02 -5.05
CA TYR A 159 -8.33 -22.13 -5.98
C TYR A 159 -6.98 -22.22 -5.27
N GLY A 160 -6.96 -22.41 -3.96
CA GLY A 160 -5.75 -22.44 -3.15
C GLY A 160 -4.99 -21.11 -3.14
N HIS A 161 -3.70 -21.18 -2.86
CA HIS A 161 -2.83 -20.00 -2.81
C HIS A 161 -2.84 -19.17 -4.10
N THR A 162 -3.01 -19.82 -5.27
CA THR A 162 -3.06 -19.13 -6.57
C THR A 162 -4.24 -18.17 -6.65
N GLY A 163 -5.42 -18.58 -6.16
CA GLY A 163 -6.60 -17.71 -6.06
C GLY A 163 -6.35 -16.51 -5.14
N GLY A 164 -5.67 -16.75 -4.02
CA GLY A 164 -5.27 -15.69 -3.10
C GLY A 164 -4.35 -14.65 -3.76
N PHE A 165 -3.29 -15.09 -4.42
CA PHE A 165 -2.35 -14.19 -5.10
C PHE A 165 -2.97 -13.47 -6.31
N ALA A 166 -3.87 -14.14 -7.06
CA ALA A 166 -4.64 -13.48 -8.11
C ALA A 166 -5.50 -12.33 -7.54
N THR A 167 -6.14 -12.55 -6.40
CA THR A 167 -6.91 -11.51 -5.69
C THR A 167 -6.01 -10.34 -5.27
N VAL A 168 -4.81 -10.61 -4.76
CA VAL A 168 -3.82 -9.56 -4.42
C VAL A 168 -3.45 -8.74 -5.64
N ALA A 169 -3.15 -9.39 -6.77
CA ALA A 169 -2.79 -8.71 -8.01
C ALA A 169 -3.93 -7.79 -8.51
N VAL A 170 -5.17 -8.28 -8.50
CA VAL A 170 -6.35 -7.48 -8.87
C VAL A 170 -6.51 -6.27 -7.95
N LEU A 171 -6.45 -6.46 -6.63
CA LEU A 171 -6.57 -5.36 -5.66
C LEU A 171 -5.43 -4.35 -5.80
N ALA A 172 -4.20 -4.81 -6.07
CA ALA A 172 -3.05 -3.93 -6.30
C ALA A 172 -3.22 -3.09 -7.57
N VAL A 173 -3.68 -3.71 -8.68
CA VAL A 173 -3.94 -3.02 -9.95
C VAL A 173 -5.06 -1.99 -9.80
N VAL A 174 -6.17 -2.36 -9.13
CA VAL A 174 -7.28 -1.44 -8.84
C VAL A 174 -6.80 -0.25 -8.00
N THR A 175 -6.03 -0.51 -6.94
CA THR A 175 -5.47 0.54 -6.07
C THR A 175 -4.55 1.48 -6.85
N LEU A 176 -3.68 0.92 -7.70
CA LEU A 176 -2.80 1.71 -8.56
C LEU A 176 -3.59 2.54 -9.57
N GLY A 177 -4.63 1.97 -10.19
CA GLY A 177 -5.53 2.67 -11.11
C GLY A 177 -6.19 3.88 -10.44
N ILE A 178 -6.75 3.70 -9.25
CA ILE A 178 -7.34 4.79 -8.46
C ILE A 178 -6.28 5.86 -8.13
N ALA A 179 -5.09 5.44 -7.71
CA ALA A 179 -3.99 6.36 -7.40
C ALA A 179 -3.58 7.18 -8.63
N LEU A 180 -3.47 6.57 -9.82
CA LEU A 180 -3.10 7.25 -11.06
C LEU A 180 -4.16 8.28 -11.50
N VAL A 181 -5.44 7.98 -11.34
CA VAL A 181 -6.52 8.95 -11.61
C VAL A 181 -6.39 10.17 -10.69
N GLY A 182 -6.03 9.97 -9.41
CA GLY A 182 -5.79 11.04 -8.44
C GLY A 182 -4.50 11.84 -8.66
N LEU A 183 -3.56 11.36 -9.51
CA LEU A 183 -2.23 11.93 -9.69
C LEU A 183 -2.27 13.40 -10.15
N LYS A 184 -3.15 13.75 -11.10
CA LYS A 184 -3.27 15.12 -11.61
C LYS A 184 -3.64 16.11 -10.51
N GLN A 185 -4.50 15.73 -9.59
CA GLN A 185 -4.96 16.58 -8.49
C GLN A 185 -3.91 16.72 -7.39
N ILE A 186 -3.25 15.61 -7.03
CA ILE A 186 -2.18 15.62 -6.01
C ILE A 186 -0.98 16.44 -6.50
N LYS A 187 -0.61 16.31 -7.78
CA LYS A 187 0.46 17.09 -8.40
C LYS A 187 0.20 18.59 -8.34
N SER A 188 -1.02 19.03 -8.67
CA SER A 188 -1.37 20.46 -8.65
C SER A 188 -1.38 21.05 -7.24
N SER A 189 -1.83 20.26 -6.24
CA SER A 189 -1.91 20.70 -4.86
C SER A 189 -0.54 20.79 -4.17
N THR A 190 0.35 19.81 -4.39
CA THR A 190 1.70 19.80 -3.81
C THR A 190 2.61 20.84 -4.43
N THR A 191 2.46 21.15 -5.72
CA THR A 191 3.26 22.19 -6.39
C THR A 191 2.90 23.58 -5.86
N LYS A 192 1.62 23.86 -5.59
CA LYS A 192 1.17 25.14 -5.02
C LYS A 192 1.60 25.33 -3.58
N ALA A 193 1.67 24.26 -2.77
CA ALA A 193 2.08 24.33 -1.37
C ALA A 193 3.59 24.60 -1.18
N VAL A 194 4.43 24.28 -2.18
CA VAL A 194 5.88 24.55 -2.14
C VAL A 194 6.21 25.98 -2.61
N GLN A 195 5.28 26.66 -3.29
CA GLN A 195 5.45 28.02 -3.79
C GLN A 195 4.85 29.11 -2.87
N ALA A 196 4.15 28.71 -1.81
CA ALA A 196 3.56 29.59 -0.77
C ALA A 196 4.37 29.54 0.51
#